data_d541e86915add1603b298c911f4aa325
#
_entry.id   d541e86915add1603b298c911f4aa325
#
_cell.length_a   1.000
_cell.length_b   1.000
_cell.length_c   1.000
_cell.angle_alpha   90.00
_cell.angle_beta   90.00
_cell.angle_gamma   90.00
#
_symmetry.space_group_name_H-M   'P 1'
#
loop_
_entity.id
_entity.type
_entity.pdbx_description
1 polymer ?
#
loop_
_entity_poly.entity_id
_entity_poly.type
_entity_poly.pdbx_seq_one_letter_code
_entity_poly.pdbx_strand_id
1 'polypeptide(L)'
;IIGFNGNGEEIGELEYFHKNYPTLCAIATEVPHTYQTRGVYRSQTQWRRRDFPAPWEKGNINWEQFKHRVFPIPDLTEKECFPEESDYPYYQSSYDNASVRISARKSWQRTCSFPWLMGEFRWGSFDYLGEAEWPQRCGNFGIIDIAAIPKDAYFLYQSLWTDKPMVHLLPHWTHPGKEGKTIPVVIYTNCDAVELFINNVSLGSKPYTGEQLIWLIPYSPGKIEARGIKKGKIVATDCYQSAEAPHSVALASNKYSVKAGSDEVIRIEIDITDKNGIPCPYASNELSFHVSGPLRLLGVDNGNPTDMFPYQQPHCRCFRGKCVVLLQSDEEKGKGTLTVQGTKLVEKKLIIEVI
;
A
#
# COMPACT_ATOMS: atom_id res chain seq x y z
N ILE A 1 3.96 -26.83 -19.80
CA ILE A 1 4.01 -25.95 -18.63
C ILE A 1 2.83 -26.26 -17.74
N ILE A 2 3.08 -26.44 -16.46
CA ILE A 2 2.05 -26.67 -15.43
C ILE A 2 1.94 -25.42 -14.57
N GLY A 3 0.70 -24.91 -14.40
CA GLY A 3 0.39 -23.81 -13.51
C GLY A 3 -0.03 -24.32 -12.14
N PHE A 4 0.57 -23.79 -11.08
CA PHE A 4 0.20 -24.05 -9.68
C PHE A 4 -0.57 -22.87 -9.14
N ASN A 5 -1.89 -23.01 -9.03
CA ASN A 5 -2.76 -21.98 -8.50
C ASN A 5 -2.86 -22.12 -6.98
N GLY A 6 -2.34 -21.13 -6.24
CA GLY A 6 -2.32 -21.13 -4.77
C GLY A 6 -1.32 -22.11 -4.14
N ASN A 7 -0.96 -23.17 -4.81
CA ASN A 7 -0.13 -24.25 -4.26
C ASN A 7 1.35 -23.87 -4.10
N GLY A 8 1.78 -22.78 -4.72
CA GLY A 8 3.13 -22.21 -4.50
C GLY A 8 3.40 -21.80 -3.06
N GLU A 9 2.37 -21.59 -2.26
CA GLU A 9 2.46 -21.27 -0.85
C GLU A 9 2.58 -22.50 0.06
N GLU A 10 2.24 -23.69 -0.43
CA GLU A 10 2.25 -24.94 0.33
C GLU A 10 3.65 -25.53 0.43
N ILE A 11 3.95 -26.14 1.59
CA ILE A 11 5.26 -26.76 1.81
C ILE A 11 5.33 -28.07 1.00
N GLY A 12 6.35 -28.14 0.13
CA GLY A 12 6.74 -29.38 -0.52
C GLY A 12 5.98 -29.75 -1.79
N GLU A 13 4.90 -29.05 -2.17
CA GLU A 13 4.15 -29.42 -3.39
C GLU A 13 4.93 -29.16 -4.66
N LEU A 14 5.57 -28.02 -4.79
CA LEU A 14 6.41 -27.70 -5.94
C LEU A 14 7.61 -28.64 -6.02
N GLU A 15 8.26 -28.91 -4.90
CA GLU A 15 9.40 -29.82 -4.81
C GLU A 15 8.96 -31.26 -5.13
N TYR A 16 7.80 -31.70 -4.60
CA TYR A 16 7.24 -33.04 -4.93
C TYR A 16 6.95 -33.13 -6.42
N PHE A 17 6.33 -32.11 -7.03
CA PHE A 17 6.08 -32.09 -8.46
C PHE A 17 7.38 -32.22 -9.26
N HIS A 18 8.36 -31.38 -9.01
CA HIS A 18 9.61 -31.39 -9.74
C HIS A 18 10.38 -32.73 -9.58
N LYS A 19 10.34 -33.32 -8.39
CA LYS A 19 10.96 -34.63 -8.13
C LYS A 19 10.35 -35.73 -9.00
N ASN A 20 9.04 -35.71 -9.20
CA ASN A 20 8.32 -36.71 -9.97
C ASN A 20 8.28 -36.44 -11.48
N TYR A 21 8.39 -35.16 -11.87
CA TYR A 21 8.28 -34.72 -13.27
C TYR A 21 9.39 -33.70 -13.61
N PRO A 22 10.67 -34.11 -13.56
CA PRO A 22 11.81 -33.16 -13.62
C PRO A 22 11.98 -32.47 -14.98
N THR A 23 11.35 -32.96 -16.03
CA THR A 23 11.39 -32.39 -17.38
C THR A 23 10.26 -31.39 -17.67
N LEU A 24 9.28 -31.31 -16.78
CA LEU A 24 8.16 -30.39 -16.94
C LEU A 24 8.45 -29.01 -16.31
N CYS A 25 8.20 -27.96 -17.06
CA CYS A 25 8.28 -26.59 -16.56
C CYS A 25 7.04 -26.28 -15.70
N ALA A 26 7.25 -25.62 -14.59
CA ALA A 26 6.20 -25.14 -13.69
C ALA A 26 6.22 -23.62 -13.55
N ILE A 27 5.06 -23.05 -13.23
CA ILE A 27 4.89 -21.63 -12.91
C ILE A 27 3.85 -21.51 -11.80
N ALA A 28 4.11 -20.67 -10.81
CA ALA A 28 3.12 -20.34 -9.79
C ALA A 28 2.15 -19.27 -10.34
N THR A 29 0.87 -19.61 -10.49
CA THR A 29 -0.10 -18.78 -11.22
C THR A 29 -0.92 -17.86 -10.32
N GLU A 30 -0.84 -18.03 -8.98
CA GLU A 30 -1.61 -17.23 -8.03
C GLU A 30 -0.96 -17.31 -6.64
N VAL A 31 0.09 -16.53 -6.42
CA VAL A 31 0.83 -16.50 -5.15
C VAL A 31 1.50 -15.13 -4.94
N PRO A 32 1.77 -14.73 -3.69
CA PRO A 32 1.13 -15.20 -2.46
C PRO A 32 -0.23 -14.55 -2.25
N HIS A 33 -1.10 -15.21 -1.48
CA HIS A 33 -2.33 -14.58 -1.00
C HIS A 33 -2.00 -13.68 0.19
N THR A 34 -1.86 -12.40 -0.04
CA THR A 34 -1.59 -11.41 1.00
C THR A 34 -2.66 -10.33 0.99
N TYR A 35 -3.20 -10.03 2.16
CA TYR A 35 -4.19 -8.98 2.36
C TYR A 35 -3.50 -7.77 2.95
N GLN A 36 -3.71 -6.61 2.36
CA GLN A 36 -3.12 -5.36 2.84
C GLN A 36 -4.08 -4.20 2.65
N THR A 37 -4.20 -3.36 3.67
CA THR A 37 -4.99 -2.13 3.62
C THR A 37 -4.05 -0.95 3.61
N ARG A 38 -4.19 -0.05 2.63
CA ARG A 38 -3.34 1.12 2.49
C ARG A 38 -3.28 1.96 3.77
N GLY A 39 -2.06 2.25 4.24
CA GLY A 39 -1.81 3.12 5.38
C GLY A 39 -2.26 2.57 6.75
N VAL A 40 -2.50 1.26 6.86
CA VAL A 40 -2.79 0.58 8.12
C VAL A 40 -1.56 -0.19 8.57
N TYR A 41 -1.08 0.08 9.79
CA TYR A 41 0.17 -0.49 10.29
C TYR A 41 -0.07 -1.30 11.55
N ARG A 42 0.10 -2.61 11.45
CA ARG A 42 -0.07 -3.57 12.54
C ARG A 42 1.13 -4.50 12.62
N SER A 43 1.61 -4.77 13.82
CA SER A 43 2.68 -5.75 14.03
C SER A 43 2.23 -7.19 13.82
N GLN A 44 0.92 -7.45 13.93
CA GLN A 44 0.32 -8.77 13.73
C GLN A 44 -0.91 -8.67 12.84
N THR A 45 -1.20 -9.75 12.10
CA THR A 45 -2.42 -9.85 11.32
C THR A 45 -3.48 -10.67 12.06
N GLN A 46 -4.66 -10.07 12.27
CA GLN A 46 -5.76 -10.75 12.95
C GLN A 46 -6.44 -11.79 12.06
N TRP A 47 -6.47 -11.54 10.75
CA TRP A 47 -7.08 -12.46 9.79
C TRP A 47 -6.44 -13.85 9.92
N ARG A 48 -5.13 -13.92 9.94
CA ARG A 48 -4.38 -15.15 10.07
C ARG A 48 -4.64 -15.93 11.35
N ARG A 49 -4.89 -15.22 12.46
CA ARG A 49 -5.24 -15.86 13.74
C ARG A 49 -6.62 -16.50 13.71
N ARG A 50 -7.55 -15.90 12.95
CA ARG A 50 -8.95 -16.33 12.91
C ARG A 50 -9.16 -17.50 11.97
N ASP A 51 -8.56 -17.45 10.79
CA ASP A 51 -8.95 -18.30 9.66
C ASP A 51 -7.91 -19.38 9.32
N PHE A 52 -6.90 -19.55 10.15
CA PHE A 52 -5.89 -20.57 9.96
C PHE A 52 -6.09 -21.77 10.91
N PRO A 53 -6.01 -23.03 10.44
CA PRO A 53 -5.85 -23.44 9.05
C PRO A 53 -7.08 -23.09 8.21
N ALA A 54 -6.89 -22.90 6.91
CA ALA A 54 -8.00 -22.68 6.01
C ALA A 54 -8.91 -23.93 5.96
N PRO A 55 -10.22 -23.78 5.69
CA PRO A 55 -11.17 -24.90 5.75
C PRO A 55 -10.82 -26.10 4.86
N TRP A 56 -10.07 -25.88 3.79
CA TRP A 56 -9.61 -26.92 2.85
C TRP A 56 -8.27 -27.56 3.23
N GLU A 57 -7.57 -27.03 4.23
CA GLU A 57 -6.30 -27.58 4.69
C GLU A 57 -6.56 -28.78 5.62
N LYS A 58 -5.95 -29.92 5.31
CA LYS A 58 -6.11 -31.15 6.09
C LYS A 58 -5.10 -31.20 7.23
N GLY A 59 -5.58 -31.55 8.41
CA GLY A 59 -4.75 -31.81 9.59
C GLY A 59 -4.61 -30.62 10.55
N ASN A 60 -4.03 -30.89 11.74
CA ASN A 60 -3.72 -29.87 12.73
C ASN A 60 -2.44 -29.13 12.31
N ILE A 61 -2.60 -28.06 11.57
CA ILE A 61 -1.47 -27.22 11.18
C ILE A 61 -1.10 -26.34 12.38
N ASN A 62 0.10 -26.55 12.91
CA ASN A 62 0.62 -25.76 14.00
C ASN A 62 1.15 -24.41 13.47
N TRP A 63 0.63 -23.30 14.00
CA TRP A 63 1.10 -21.95 13.68
C TRP A 63 2.64 -21.82 13.76
N GLU A 64 3.27 -22.48 14.73
CA GLU A 64 4.73 -22.48 14.89
C GLU A 64 5.49 -22.95 13.64
N GLN A 65 4.90 -23.85 12.87
CA GLN A 65 5.49 -24.34 11.61
C GLN A 65 5.55 -23.30 10.51
N PHE A 66 4.77 -22.23 10.62
CA PHE A 66 4.68 -21.17 9.63
C PHE A 66 5.34 -19.87 10.02
N LYS A 67 5.75 -19.71 11.26
CA LYS A 67 6.41 -18.49 11.75
C LYS A 67 7.60 -18.06 10.87
N HIS A 68 8.37 -19.01 10.36
CA HIS A 68 9.52 -18.73 9.50
C HIS A 68 9.14 -18.23 8.10
N ARG A 69 7.87 -18.33 7.71
CA ARG A 69 7.38 -17.88 6.39
C ARG A 69 6.97 -16.42 6.37
N VAL A 70 6.80 -15.79 7.51
CA VAL A 70 6.50 -14.37 7.64
C VAL A 70 7.69 -13.66 8.25
N PHE A 71 7.83 -12.37 7.93
CA PHE A 71 8.81 -11.55 8.61
C PHE A 71 8.30 -11.20 9.99
N PRO A 72 9.04 -11.49 11.04
CA PRO A 72 8.69 -11.01 12.37
C PRO A 72 8.86 -9.48 12.38
N ILE A 73 7.75 -8.77 12.51
CA ILE A 73 7.80 -7.46 13.12
C ILE A 73 7.95 -7.72 14.62
N PRO A 74 8.90 -7.08 15.30
CA PRO A 74 9.18 -7.36 16.70
C PRO A 74 7.93 -7.35 17.57
N ASP A 75 7.96 -8.13 18.67
CA ASP A 75 6.86 -8.34 19.61
C ASP A 75 6.41 -7.06 20.33
N LEU A 76 5.87 -6.14 19.56
CA LEU A 76 5.11 -5.01 20.05
C LEU A 76 3.64 -5.32 19.84
N THR A 77 2.82 -5.14 20.87
CA THR A 77 1.38 -5.29 20.71
C THR A 77 0.86 -4.18 19.80
N GLU A 78 -0.21 -4.44 19.06
CA GLU A 78 -0.85 -3.40 18.22
C GLU A 78 -1.24 -2.18 19.05
N LYS A 79 -1.67 -2.40 20.31
CA LYS A 79 -2.01 -1.32 21.26
C LYS A 79 -0.82 -0.45 21.63
N GLU A 80 0.39 -1.00 21.61
CA GLU A 80 1.60 -0.23 21.90
C GLU A 80 2.05 0.61 20.71
N CYS A 81 1.87 0.08 19.49
CA CYS A 81 2.31 0.77 18.26
C CYS A 81 1.18 1.63 17.65
N PHE A 82 0.02 1.01 17.39
CA PHE A 82 -1.06 1.62 16.62
C PHE A 82 -2.42 1.28 17.27
N PRO A 83 -2.77 1.88 18.42
CA PRO A 83 -3.99 1.52 19.17
C PRO A 83 -5.27 1.75 18.36
N GLU A 84 -5.33 2.77 17.51
CA GLU A 84 -6.50 3.06 16.69
C GLU A 84 -6.74 1.99 15.63
N GLU A 85 -5.70 1.27 15.22
CA GLU A 85 -5.78 0.22 14.20
C GLU A 85 -6.22 -1.12 14.79
N SER A 86 -5.97 -1.36 16.07
CA SER A 86 -6.29 -2.64 16.71
C SER A 86 -7.80 -2.89 16.83
N ASP A 87 -8.60 -1.82 16.82
CA ASP A 87 -10.05 -1.89 16.94
C ASP A 87 -10.76 -2.14 15.59
N TYR A 88 -10.01 -2.18 14.47
CA TYR A 88 -10.54 -2.42 13.14
C TYR A 88 -10.11 -3.80 12.60
N PRO A 89 -10.81 -4.89 12.97
CA PRO A 89 -10.42 -6.26 12.63
C PRO A 89 -10.41 -6.55 11.12
N TYR A 90 -11.11 -5.73 10.33
CA TYR A 90 -11.24 -5.89 8.87
C TYR A 90 -10.11 -5.24 8.06
N TYR A 91 -9.29 -4.41 8.69
CA TYR A 91 -8.12 -3.83 8.05
C TYR A 91 -6.92 -4.74 8.29
N GLN A 92 -6.16 -4.98 7.24
CA GLN A 92 -4.94 -5.77 7.29
C GLN A 92 -3.70 -4.88 7.28
N SER A 93 -2.62 -5.38 7.86
CA SER A 93 -1.38 -4.61 7.97
C SER A 93 -0.76 -4.30 6.60
N SER A 94 -0.26 -3.08 6.42
CA SER A 94 0.58 -2.69 5.28
C SER A 94 2.00 -3.25 5.35
N TYR A 95 2.47 -3.69 6.53
CA TYR A 95 3.74 -4.41 6.61
C TYR A 95 3.65 -5.77 5.90
N ASP A 96 4.77 -6.24 5.37
CA ASP A 96 4.88 -7.57 4.73
C ASP A 96 4.81 -8.75 5.72
N ASN A 97 4.01 -8.61 6.75
CA ASN A 97 3.64 -9.66 7.69
C ASN A 97 2.18 -10.11 7.52
N ALA A 98 1.40 -9.39 6.72
CA ALA A 98 -0.01 -9.66 6.48
C ALA A 98 -0.19 -10.62 5.32
N SER A 99 -0.12 -11.91 5.58
CA SER A 99 -0.32 -12.94 4.57
C SER A 99 -1.17 -14.09 5.11
N VAL A 100 -1.76 -14.85 4.22
CA VAL A 100 -2.52 -16.06 4.58
C VAL A 100 -1.57 -17.16 5.07
N ARG A 101 -0.50 -17.41 4.32
CA ARG A 101 0.42 -18.52 4.58
C ARG A 101 1.89 -18.10 4.57
N ILE A 102 2.25 -17.14 3.72
CA ILE A 102 3.62 -16.71 3.51
C ILE A 102 3.63 -15.22 3.19
N SER A 103 4.63 -14.48 3.64
CA SER A 103 4.82 -13.09 3.24
C SER A 103 5.23 -12.98 1.76
N ALA A 104 4.97 -11.84 1.13
CA ALA A 104 5.30 -11.62 -0.27
C ALA A 104 6.80 -11.80 -0.55
N ARG A 105 7.65 -11.26 0.32
CA ARG A 105 9.11 -11.43 0.20
C ARG A 105 9.54 -12.89 0.30
N LYS A 106 9.00 -13.64 1.26
CA LYS A 106 9.36 -15.06 1.43
C LYS A 106 8.87 -15.91 0.26
N SER A 107 7.68 -15.62 -0.30
CA SER A 107 7.20 -16.28 -1.53
C SER A 107 8.18 -16.04 -2.68
N TRP A 108 8.54 -14.78 -2.93
CA TRP A 108 9.49 -14.44 -3.98
C TRP A 108 10.87 -15.08 -3.78
N GLN A 109 11.41 -15.08 -2.57
CA GLN A 109 12.67 -15.74 -2.25
C GLN A 109 12.60 -17.25 -2.55
N ARG A 110 11.49 -17.88 -2.19
CA ARG A 110 11.24 -19.29 -2.50
C ARG A 110 11.18 -19.53 -4.01
N THR A 111 10.42 -18.71 -4.74
CA THR A 111 10.34 -18.80 -6.20
C THR A 111 11.72 -18.69 -6.83
N CYS A 112 12.54 -17.73 -6.42
CA CYS A 112 13.90 -17.56 -6.92
C CYS A 112 14.85 -18.71 -6.52
N SER A 113 14.55 -19.46 -5.48
CA SER A 113 15.38 -20.60 -5.06
C SER A 113 15.23 -21.83 -5.95
N PHE A 114 14.23 -21.88 -6.80
CA PHE A 114 13.96 -22.98 -7.71
C PHE A 114 14.33 -22.66 -9.17
N PRO A 115 15.50 -23.07 -9.66
CA PRO A 115 15.94 -22.73 -11.02
C PRO A 115 15.08 -23.35 -12.13
N TRP A 116 14.22 -24.30 -11.79
CA TRP A 116 13.28 -24.98 -12.70
C TRP A 116 11.87 -24.34 -12.68
N LEU A 117 11.59 -23.42 -11.74
CA LEU A 117 10.34 -22.68 -11.69
C LEU A 117 10.45 -21.42 -12.55
N MET A 118 9.52 -21.24 -13.47
CA MET A 118 9.55 -20.13 -14.43
C MET A 118 9.27 -18.77 -13.78
N GLY A 119 8.68 -18.74 -12.60
CA GLY A 119 8.33 -17.52 -11.87
C GLY A 119 6.99 -17.64 -11.15
N GLU A 120 6.48 -16.49 -10.73
CA GLU A 120 5.17 -16.40 -10.07
C GLU A 120 4.34 -15.24 -10.60
N PHE A 121 3.02 -15.39 -10.58
CA PHE A 121 2.05 -14.32 -10.77
C PHE A 121 1.44 -13.94 -9.44
N ARG A 122 1.56 -12.66 -9.12
CA ARG A 122 0.99 -12.11 -7.89
C ARG A 122 -0.54 -12.05 -7.98
N TRP A 123 -1.22 -12.58 -6.96
CA TRP A 123 -2.65 -12.36 -6.73
C TRP A 123 -2.87 -11.28 -5.67
N GLY A 124 -3.26 -10.05 -6.03
CA GLY A 124 -3.55 -9.52 -7.36
C GLY A 124 -2.92 -8.15 -7.55
N SER A 125 -3.08 -7.57 -8.74
CA SER A 125 -2.56 -6.22 -9.03
C SER A 125 -3.36 -5.13 -8.34
N PHE A 126 -4.69 -5.20 -8.42
CA PHE A 126 -5.64 -4.23 -7.84
C PHE A 126 -6.55 -4.92 -6.84
N ASP A 127 -7.04 -4.14 -5.85
CA ASP A 127 -8.24 -4.51 -5.15
C ASP A 127 -9.41 -4.54 -6.13
N TYR A 128 -10.36 -5.43 -5.95
CA TYR A 128 -11.45 -5.62 -6.89
C TYR A 128 -12.78 -5.90 -6.20
N LEU A 129 -13.87 -5.54 -6.88
CA LEU A 129 -15.23 -5.86 -6.43
C LEU A 129 -15.48 -7.36 -6.61
N GLY A 130 -15.56 -8.09 -5.52
CA GLY A 130 -15.68 -9.53 -5.47
C GLY A 130 -14.82 -10.14 -4.38
N GLU A 131 -15.10 -11.37 -3.99
CA GLU A 131 -14.43 -12.11 -2.92
C GLU A 131 -14.28 -11.30 -1.62
N ALA A 132 -15.26 -10.41 -1.38
CA ALA A 132 -15.30 -9.55 -0.21
C ALA A 132 -16.08 -10.23 0.92
N GLU A 133 -15.53 -10.20 2.12
CA GLU A 133 -16.24 -10.57 3.33
C GLU A 133 -16.83 -9.32 3.98
N TRP A 134 -18.12 -9.38 4.33
CA TRP A 134 -18.77 -8.29 5.07
C TRP A 134 -18.00 -7.92 6.34
N PRO A 135 -17.70 -6.63 6.60
CA PRO A 135 -18.19 -5.42 5.94
C PRO A 135 -17.33 -4.87 4.81
N GLN A 136 -16.43 -5.64 4.23
CA GLN A 136 -15.63 -5.19 3.09
C GLN A 136 -16.47 -5.15 1.81
N ARG A 137 -16.23 -4.16 0.94
CA ARG A 137 -16.85 -4.02 -0.39
C ARG A 137 -15.99 -4.60 -1.51
N CYS A 138 -14.73 -4.90 -1.23
CA CYS A 138 -13.77 -5.40 -2.20
C CYS A 138 -12.82 -6.41 -1.56
N GLY A 139 -12.30 -7.32 -2.36
CA GLY A 139 -11.15 -8.15 -2.02
C GLY A 139 -9.90 -7.27 -1.95
N ASN A 140 -9.22 -7.21 -0.81
CA ASN A 140 -8.05 -6.35 -0.58
C ASN A 140 -6.70 -7.06 -0.82
N PHE A 141 -6.65 -7.90 -1.84
CA PHE A 141 -5.45 -8.64 -2.28
C PHE A 141 -4.48 -7.79 -3.10
N GLY A 142 -4.97 -6.70 -3.69
CA GLY A 142 -4.20 -5.86 -4.60
C GLY A 142 -2.97 -5.23 -3.95
N ILE A 143 -1.95 -5.00 -4.76
CA ILE A 143 -0.82 -4.12 -4.40
C ILE A 143 -1.16 -2.64 -4.63
N ILE A 144 -2.26 -2.39 -5.34
CA ILE A 144 -2.87 -1.08 -5.58
C ILE A 144 -4.31 -1.17 -5.04
N ASP A 145 -4.79 -0.16 -4.34
CA ASP A 145 -6.14 -0.16 -3.80
C ASP A 145 -7.21 0.08 -4.88
N ILE A 146 -8.49 -0.05 -4.50
CA ILE A 146 -9.61 0.10 -5.45
C ILE A 146 -9.74 1.51 -6.02
N ALA A 147 -9.18 2.53 -5.36
CA ALA A 147 -9.08 3.90 -5.88
C ALA A 147 -7.85 4.11 -6.80
N ALA A 148 -7.17 3.04 -7.17
CA ALA A 148 -5.93 3.04 -7.93
C ALA A 148 -4.79 3.82 -7.26
N ILE A 149 -4.71 3.79 -5.93
CA ILE A 149 -3.60 4.35 -5.14
C ILE A 149 -2.66 3.20 -4.73
N PRO A 150 -1.35 3.29 -4.98
CA PRO A 150 -0.39 2.27 -4.57
C PRO A 150 -0.39 2.04 -3.05
N LYS A 151 -0.32 0.77 -2.64
CA LYS A 151 -0.08 0.35 -1.25
C LYS A 151 1.42 0.14 -1.02
N ASP A 152 1.84 -0.06 0.22
CA ASP A 152 3.26 -0.37 0.52
C ASP A 152 3.74 -1.64 -0.21
N ALA A 153 2.86 -2.61 -0.44
CA ALA A 153 3.16 -3.80 -1.22
C ALA A 153 3.60 -3.51 -2.67
N TYR A 154 3.09 -2.47 -3.31
CA TYR A 154 3.54 -2.06 -4.63
C TYR A 154 5.04 -1.75 -4.62
N PHE A 155 5.49 -1.02 -3.63
CA PHE A 155 6.92 -0.65 -3.49
C PHE A 155 7.78 -1.84 -3.05
N LEU A 156 7.20 -2.79 -2.29
CA LEU A 156 7.87 -4.05 -2.00
C LEU A 156 8.19 -4.79 -3.31
N TYR A 157 7.19 -5.00 -4.18
CA TYR A 157 7.41 -5.67 -5.46
C TYR A 157 8.33 -4.87 -6.38
N GLN A 158 8.24 -3.54 -6.37
CA GLN A 158 9.20 -2.70 -7.08
C GLN A 158 10.63 -2.96 -6.61
N SER A 159 10.86 -3.13 -5.30
CA SER A 159 12.19 -3.46 -4.77
C SER A 159 12.68 -4.86 -5.14
N LEU A 160 11.76 -5.80 -5.39
CA LEU A 160 12.08 -7.20 -5.71
C LEU A 160 12.25 -7.44 -7.22
N TRP A 161 11.54 -6.67 -8.06
CA TRP A 161 11.39 -6.96 -9.49
C TRP A 161 12.07 -5.95 -10.42
N THR A 162 12.67 -4.87 -9.89
CA THR A 162 13.33 -3.88 -10.72
C THR A 162 14.79 -3.65 -10.31
N ASP A 163 15.62 -3.27 -11.29
CA ASP A 163 17.04 -2.91 -11.07
C ASP A 163 17.24 -1.42 -10.79
N LYS A 164 16.20 -0.59 -11.04
CA LYS A 164 16.26 0.85 -10.74
C LYS A 164 16.37 1.03 -9.22
N PRO A 165 17.44 1.68 -8.74
CA PRO A 165 17.62 1.89 -7.31
C PRO A 165 16.40 2.58 -6.68
N MET A 166 15.92 2.03 -5.58
CA MET A 166 14.78 2.56 -4.86
C MET A 166 14.88 2.33 -3.36
N VAL A 167 14.23 3.19 -2.61
CA VAL A 167 13.96 3.08 -1.17
C VAL A 167 12.51 3.44 -0.97
N HIS A 168 11.79 2.68 -0.17
CA HIS A 168 10.45 3.01 0.30
C HIS A 168 10.39 2.82 1.81
N LEU A 169 10.04 3.88 2.51
CA LEU A 169 10.01 3.96 3.95
C LEU A 169 8.57 3.80 4.44
N LEU A 170 8.33 2.92 5.40
CA LEU A 170 7.04 2.75 6.06
C LEU A 170 7.24 2.57 7.57
N PRO A 171 6.28 3.01 8.42
CA PRO A 171 5.08 3.79 8.09
C PRO A 171 5.40 5.25 7.76
N HIS A 172 4.36 6.03 7.45
CA HIS A 172 4.46 7.50 7.50
C HIS A 172 4.96 7.97 8.88
N TRP A 173 5.39 9.25 8.99
CA TRP A 173 5.97 9.76 10.24
C TRP A 173 5.09 10.84 10.91
N THR A 174 3.78 10.54 11.01
CA THR A 174 2.81 11.40 11.72
C THR A 174 2.01 10.53 12.69
N HIS A 175 2.37 10.57 13.96
CA HIS A 175 1.76 9.75 15.01
C HIS A 175 1.47 10.61 16.24
N PRO A 176 0.48 11.52 16.18
CA PRO A 176 0.18 12.44 17.28
C PRO A 176 -0.23 11.67 18.53
N GLY A 177 0.31 12.06 19.68
CA GLY A 177 0.05 11.41 20.97
C GLY A 177 0.83 10.11 21.21
N LYS A 178 1.76 9.77 20.30
CA LYS A 178 2.64 8.59 20.45
C LYS A 178 4.10 8.96 20.73
N GLU A 179 4.37 10.18 21.17
CA GLU A 179 5.72 10.63 21.48
C GLU A 179 6.37 9.72 22.51
N GLY A 180 7.58 9.25 22.19
CA GLY A 180 8.33 8.28 22.97
C GLY A 180 7.90 6.81 22.82
N LYS A 181 6.78 6.53 22.16
CA LYS A 181 6.37 5.14 21.84
C LYS A 181 7.22 4.59 20.70
N THR A 182 7.56 3.32 20.79
CA THR A 182 8.36 2.65 19.76
C THR A 182 7.52 2.38 18.52
N ILE A 183 7.98 2.88 17.37
CA ILE A 183 7.39 2.64 16.06
C ILE A 183 8.33 1.71 15.27
N PRO A 184 7.85 0.57 14.76
CA PRO A 184 8.59 -0.25 13.81
C PRO A 184 8.70 0.46 12.47
N VAL A 185 9.89 0.89 12.10
CA VAL A 185 10.18 1.48 10.79
C VAL A 185 10.77 0.40 9.91
N VAL A 186 10.12 0.15 8.78
CA VAL A 186 10.51 -0.86 7.80
C VAL A 186 10.91 -0.16 6.51
N ILE A 187 11.90 -0.69 5.81
CA ILE A 187 12.35 -0.13 4.55
C ILE A 187 12.43 -1.22 3.48
N TYR A 188 11.75 -0.97 2.37
CA TYR A 188 11.87 -1.78 1.15
C TYR A 188 12.89 -1.15 0.23
N THR A 189 13.84 -1.93 -0.26
CA THR A 189 14.93 -1.43 -1.11
C THR A 189 15.54 -2.55 -1.97
N ASN A 190 16.19 -2.16 -3.05
CA ASN A 190 17.10 -2.97 -3.86
C ASN A 190 18.54 -2.38 -3.87
N CYS A 191 18.84 -1.50 -2.89
CA CYS A 191 20.18 -0.99 -2.67
C CYS A 191 21.01 -1.96 -1.82
N ASP A 192 22.35 -1.77 -1.79
CA ASP A 192 23.26 -2.63 -1.01
C ASP A 192 23.12 -2.39 0.51
N ALA A 193 22.76 -1.17 0.89
CA ALA A 193 22.55 -0.76 2.28
C ALA A 193 21.60 0.44 2.35
N VAL A 194 21.05 0.67 3.55
CA VAL A 194 20.24 1.87 3.85
C VAL A 194 20.73 2.51 5.14
N GLU A 195 20.93 3.82 5.12
CA GLU A 195 21.15 4.64 6.31
C GLU A 195 19.89 5.42 6.65
N LEU A 196 19.47 5.40 7.91
CA LEU A 196 18.25 6.03 8.39
C LEU A 196 18.57 7.23 9.28
N PHE A 197 17.79 8.30 9.10
CA PHE A 197 17.94 9.55 9.83
C PHE A 197 16.63 9.97 10.48
N ILE A 198 16.71 10.52 11.69
CA ILE A 198 15.62 11.26 12.35
C ILE A 198 16.13 12.66 12.66
N ASN A 199 15.41 13.68 12.17
CA ASN A 199 15.77 15.08 12.37
C ASN A 199 17.25 15.39 12.05
N ASN A 200 17.75 14.82 10.95
CA ASN A 200 19.14 14.89 10.47
C ASN A 200 20.18 14.15 11.34
N VAL A 201 19.75 13.42 12.36
CA VAL A 201 20.65 12.57 13.17
C VAL A 201 20.62 11.15 12.60
N SER A 202 21.79 10.62 12.22
CA SER A 202 21.91 9.24 11.72
C SER A 202 21.65 8.22 12.83
N LEU A 203 20.85 7.22 12.51
CA LEU A 203 20.61 6.03 13.34
C LEU A 203 21.46 4.84 12.88
N GLY A 204 22.43 5.11 12.01
CA GLY A 204 23.32 4.12 11.42
C GLY A 204 22.80 3.50 10.13
N SER A 205 23.68 2.76 9.48
CA SER A 205 23.43 2.04 8.24
C SER A 205 23.25 0.56 8.51
N LYS A 206 22.34 -0.08 7.77
CA LYS A 206 22.14 -1.53 7.76
C LYS A 206 22.37 -2.07 6.35
N PRO A 207 23.18 -3.14 6.17
CA PRO A 207 23.32 -3.80 4.89
C PRO A 207 22.00 -4.52 4.52
N TYR A 208 21.65 -4.52 3.24
CA TYR A 208 20.54 -5.30 2.73
C TYR A 208 21.03 -6.69 2.31
N THR A 209 20.53 -7.71 2.98
CA THR A 209 20.92 -9.12 2.78
C THR A 209 19.79 -9.96 2.16
N GLY A 210 18.77 -9.30 1.61
CA GLY A 210 17.55 -9.97 1.14
C GLY A 210 16.44 -10.02 2.19
N GLU A 211 16.78 -9.82 3.47
CA GLU A 211 15.81 -9.78 4.57
C GLU A 211 15.23 -8.36 4.78
N GLN A 212 14.17 -8.28 5.55
CA GLN A 212 13.51 -7.02 5.83
C GLN A 212 14.38 -6.13 6.72
N LEU A 213 14.59 -4.87 6.32
CA LEU A 213 15.27 -3.88 7.13
C LEU A 213 14.28 -3.24 8.10
N ILE A 214 14.52 -3.40 9.41
CA ILE A 214 13.65 -2.90 10.47
C ILE A 214 14.46 -2.09 11.47
N TRP A 215 13.95 -0.91 11.86
CA TRP A 215 14.40 -0.12 13.00
C TRP A 215 13.25 0.04 13.99
N LEU A 216 13.52 -0.11 15.26
CA LEU A 216 12.59 0.19 16.35
C LEU A 216 12.95 1.58 16.90
N ILE A 217 12.09 2.56 16.64
CA ILE A 217 12.41 3.96 16.89
C ILE A 217 11.39 4.57 17.85
N PRO A 218 11.83 5.15 18.99
CA PRO A 218 10.97 6.01 19.78
C PRO A 218 10.49 7.18 18.93
N TYR A 219 9.17 7.33 18.77
CA TYR A 219 8.60 8.37 17.95
C TYR A 219 8.93 9.76 18.52
N SER A 220 9.43 10.63 17.68
CA SER A 220 9.49 12.06 17.89
C SER A 220 9.04 12.78 16.62
N PRO A 221 8.20 13.82 16.71
CA PRO A 221 7.82 14.61 15.54
C PRO A 221 9.03 15.20 14.81
N GLY A 222 8.88 15.39 13.50
CA GLY A 222 9.93 15.93 12.64
C GLY A 222 10.10 15.15 11.37
N LYS A 223 11.32 15.09 10.85
CA LYS A 223 11.65 14.43 9.59
C LYS A 223 12.29 13.06 9.83
N ILE A 224 11.78 12.03 9.15
CA ILE A 224 12.46 10.74 8.96
C ILE A 224 12.93 10.64 7.52
N GLU A 225 14.15 10.17 7.30
CA GLU A 225 14.74 10.04 5.95
C GLU A 225 15.56 8.76 5.85
N ALA A 226 15.33 7.99 4.80
CA ALA A 226 16.09 6.81 4.45
C ALA A 226 16.92 7.06 3.19
N ARG A 227 18.21 6.74 3.21
CA ARG A 227 19.14 6.89 2.10
C ARG A 227 19.66 5.53 1.65
N GLY A 228 19.29 5.14 0.43
CA GLY A 228 19.75 3.91 -0.20
C GLY A 228 21.14 4.08 -0.78
N ILE A 229 22.04 3.18 -0.40
CA ILE A 229 23.45 3.20 -0.79
C ILE A 229 23.70 2.03 -1.73
N LYS A 230 24.30 2.30 -2.90
CA LYS A 230 24.76 1.29 -3.86
C LYS A 230 26.18 1.61 -4.30
N LYS A 231 27.08 0.64 -4.18
CA LYS A 231 28.52 0.83 -4.47
C LYS A 231 29.13 2.05 -3.75
N GLY A 232 28.75 2.23 -2.48
CA GLY A 232 29.23 3.31 -1.61
C GLY A 232 28.68 4.71 -1.92
N LYS A 233 27.71 4.85 -2.82
CA LYS A 233 27.07 6.13 -3.17
C LYS A 233 25.58 6.11 -2.81
N ILE A 234 25.04 7.24 -2.37
CA ILE A 234 23.61 7.44 -2.20
C ILE A 234 22.98 7.52 -3.59
N VAL A 235 22.02 6.62 -3.87
CA VAL A 235 21.37 6.49 -5.19
C VAL A 235 19.87 6.64 -5.15
N ALA A 236 19.27 6.58 -3.98
CA ALA A 236 17.83 6.77 -3.76
C ALA A 236 17.59 7.32 -2.36
N THR A 237 16.51 8.08 -2.20
CA THR A 237 16.08 8.60 -0.90
C THR A 237 14.57 8.56 -0.81
N ASP A 238 14.06 8.33 0.40
CA ASP A 238 12.65 8.50 0.73
C ASP A 238 12.53 9.18 2.09
N CYS A 239 11.50 10.02 2.28
CA CYS A 239 11.34 10.74 3.53
C CYS A 239 9.90 11.08 3.83
N TYR A 240 9.60 11.17 5.12
CA TYR A 240 8.36 11.74 5.62
C TYR A 240 8.65 12.87 6.59
N GLN A 241 7.71 13.83 6.66
CA GLN A 241 7.66 14.89 7.62
C GLN A 241 6.40 14.72 8.46
N SER A 242 6.49 14.89 9.78
CA SER A 242 5.31 14.92 10.64
C SER A 242 4.41 16.09 10.28
N ALA A 243 3.15 15.79 9.98
CA ALA A 243 2.15 16.78 9.67
C ALA A 243 1.53 17.37 10.95
N GLU A 244 1.12 18.61 10.84
CA GLU A 244 0.24 19.27 11.82
C GLU A 244 -1.25 18.95 11.51
N ALA A 245 -2.18 19.72 12.07
CA ALA A 245 -3.61 19.54 11.81
C ALA A 245 -3.96 19.80 10.33
N PRO A 246 -4.95 19.08 9.78
CA PRO A 246 -5.47 19.32 8.44
C PRO A 246 -5.85 20.78 8.21
N HIS A 247 -5.42 21.36 7.08
CA HIS A 247 -5.62 22.77 6.75
C HIS A 247 -6.11 22.98 5.31
N SER A 248 -5.64 22.17 4.36
CA SER A 248 -5.94 22.34 2.94
C SER A 248 -5.93 21.00 2.22
N VAL A 249 -6.06 21.02 0.90
CA VAL A 249 -5.86 19.86 0.04
C VAL A 249 -4.81 20.16 -1.02
N ALA A 250 -4.03 19.16 -1.41
CA ALA A 250 -3.23 19.16 -2.62
C ALA A 250 -4.00 18.39 -3.72
N LEU A 251 -3.96 18.88 -4.96
CA LEU A 251 -4.65 18.30 -6.10
C LEU A 251 -3.61 17.94 -7.16
N ALA A 252 -3.54 16.67 -7.53
CA ALA A 252 -2.65 16.18 -8.58
C ALA A 252 -3.47 15.50 -9.67
N SER A 253 -3.41 16.04 -10.90
CA SER A 253 -4.12 15.49 -12.05
C SER A 253 -3.17 14.73 -12.97
N ASN A 254 -3.63 13.62 -13.53
CA ASN A 254 -2.90 12.91 -14.58
C ASN A 254 -2.92 13.68 -15.92
N LYS A 255 -3.87 14.63 -16.10
CA LYS A 255 -4.02 15.47 -17.31
C LYS A 255 -4.53 16.84 -16.92
N TYR A 256 -4.00 17.89 -17.54
CA TYR A 256 -4.46 19.27 -17.40
C TYR A 256 -5.11 19.82 -18.70
N SER A 257 -5.12 19.01 -19.75
CA SER A 257 -5.79 19.27 -21.01
C SER A 257 -6.35 17.95 -21.56
N VAL A 258 -7.53 18.02 -22.18
CA VAL A 258 -8.23 16.88 -22.77
C VAL A 258 -9.01 17.33 -23.99
N LYS A 259 -9.19 16.45 -24.99
CA LYS A 259 -9.99 16.73 -26.19
C LYS A 259 -11.48 16.74 -25.83
N ALA A 260 -12.23 17.71 -26.37
CA ALA A 260 -13.69 17.77 -26.23
C ALA A 260 -14.36 16.49 -26.74
N GLY A 261 -15.33 15.98 -26.01
CA GLY A 261 -16.07 14.76 -26.31
C GLY A 261 -15.24 13.48 -26.32
N SER A 262 -14.05 13.48 -25.72
CA SER A 262 -13.24 12.26 -25.67
C SER A 262 -13.67 11.35 -24.53
N ASP A 263 -13.44 10.03 -24.69
CA ASP A 263 -13.65 9.03 -23.65
C ASP A 263 -12.51 8.99 -22.60
N GLU A 264 -11.59 9.96 -22.67
CA GLU A 264 -10.46 10.01 -21.75
C GLU A 264 -10.90 10.36 -20.32
N VAL A 265 -10.41 9.58 -19.35
CA VAL A 265 -10.65 9.83 -17.94
C VAL A 265 -9.56 10.74 -17.37
N ILE A 266 -9.98 11.81 -16.72
CA ILE A 266 -9.12 12.70 -15.95
C ILE A 266 -9.18 12.22 -14.49
N ARG A 267 -8.08 11.68 -13.99
CA ARG A 267 -7.95 11.20 -12.61
C ARG A 267 -7.25 12.26 -11.78
N ILE A 268 -7.91 12.70 -10.73
CA ILE A 268 -7.38 13.71 -9.81
C ILE A 268 -7.22 13.04 -8.45
N GLU A 269 -5.98 12.90 -8.01
CA GLU A 269 -5.64 12.47 -6.65
C GLU A 269 -5.66 13.67 -5.71
N ILE A 270 -6.26 13.49 -4.54
CA ILE A 270 -6.44 14.53 -3.54
C ILE A 270 -5.79 14.07 -2.25
N ASP A 271 -4.85 14.86 -1.75
CA ASP A 271 -4.22 14.69 -0.45
C ASP A 271 -4.69 15.77 0.52
N ILE A 272 -5.14 15.38 1.71
CA ILE A 272 -5.31 16.33 2.80
C ILE A 272 -3.93 16.76 3.28
N THR A 273 -3.70 18.06 3.42
CA THR A 273 -2.42 18.62 3.86
C THR A 273 -2.58 19.54 5.05
N ASP A 274 -1.52 19.69 5.83
CA ASP A 274 -1.41 20.74 6.86
C ASP A 274 -1.14 22.12 6.23
N LYS A 275 -0.94 23.14 7.07
CA LYS A 275 -0.64 24.52 6.63
C LYS A 275 0.69 24.64 5.87
N ASN A 276 1.62 23.70 6.05
CA ASN A 276 2.92 23.67 5.40
C ASN A 276 2.90 22.82 4.11
N GLY A 277 1.74 22.26 3.73
CA GLY A 277 1.59 21.37 2.58
C GLY A 277 2.03 19.93 2.84
N ILE A 278 2.28 19.55 4.09
CA ILE A 278 2.65 18.17 4.45
C ILE A 278 1.40 17.28 4.48
N PRO A 279 1.40 16.12 3.82
CA PRO A 279 0.26 15.19 3.84
C PRO A 279 -0.11 14.74 5.25
N CYS A 280 -1.41 14.71 5.54
CA CYS A 280 -1.99 14.30 6.82
C CYS A 280 -2.51 12.85 6.73
N PRO A 281 -1.73 11.81 7.02
CA PRO A 281 -2.06 10.41 6.73
C PRO A 281 -3.20 9.84 7.58
N TYR A 282 -3.60 10.52 8.66
CA TYR A 282 -4.77 10.14 9.48
C TYR A 282 -6.01 10.96 9.18
N ALA A 283 -5.94 11.91 8.25
CA ALA A 283 -7.08 12.75 7.95
C ALA A 283 -8.22 11.94 7.31
N SER A 284 -9.42 12.17 7.80
CA SER A 284 -10.66 11.55 7.32
C SER A 284 -11.74 12.60 7.04
N ASN A 285 -11.32 13.81 6.64
CA ASN A 285 -12.24 14.90 6.32
C ASN A 285 -13.19 14.49 5.20
N GLU A 286 -14.43 14.91 5.31
CA GLU A 286 -15.41 14.85 4.23
C GLU A 286 -15.15 16.01 3.28
N LEU A 287 -15.04 15.70 1.99
CA LEU A 287 -14.84 16.65 0.91
C LEU A 287 -16.08 16.67 0.01
N SER A 288 -16.43 17.84 -0.48
CA SER A 288 -17.42 18.06 -1.53
C SER A 288 -16.75 18.56 -2.80
N PHE A 289 -17.29 18.15 -3.95
CA PHE A 289 -16.75 18.39 -5.27
C PHE A 289 -17.77 19.14 -6.10
N HIS A 290 -17.42 20.31 -6.57
CA HIS A 290 -18.23 21.08 -7.53
C HIS A 290 -17.47 21.15 -8.86
N VAL A 291 -18.12 20.66 -9.92
CA VAL A 291 -17.59 20.66 -11.28
C VAL A 291 -18.35 21.70 -12.10
N SER A 292 -17.63 22.53 -12.85
CA SER A 292 -18.22 23.56 -13.72
C SER A 292 -17.45 23.66 -15.05
N GLY A 293 -18.09 24.27 -16.06
CA GLY A 293 -17.58 24.29 -17.42
C GLY A 293 -17.76 22.93 -18.11
N PRO A 294 -17.06 22.65 -19.22
CA PRO A 294 -17.27 21.48 -20.06
C PRO A 294 -16.65 20.19 -19.46
N LEU A 295 -16.96 19.91 -18.20
CA LEU A 295 -16.53 18.72 -17.47
C LEU A 295 -17.71 18.11 -16.71
N ARG A 296 -17.75 16.80 -16.62
CA ARG A 296 -18.68 16.07 -15.77
C ARG A 296 -17.98 15.15 -14.78
N LEU A 297 -18.57 14.97 -13.62
CA LEU A 297 -18.12 14.01 -12.62
C LEU A 297 -18.50 12.59 -13.05
N LEU A 298 -17.53 11.71 -13.17
CA LEU A 298 -17.75 10.28 -13.39
C LEU A 298 -17.89 9.52 -12.07
N GLY A 299 -17.08 9.87 -11.08
CA GLY A 299 -17.11 9.19 -9.81
C GLY A 299 -16.04 9.66 -8.84
N VAL A 300 -16.15 9.16 -7.62
CA VAL A 300 -15.20 9.41 -6.53
C VAL A 300 -14.91 8.10 -5.80
N ASP A 301 -13.70 7.96 -5.27
CA ASP A 301 -13.33 6.84 -4.40
C ASP A 301 -12.24 7.25 -3.40
N ASN A 302 -12.17 6.57 -2.26
CA ASN A 302 -11.16 6.83 -1.23
C ASN A 302 -10.24 5.64 -0.97
N GLY A 303 -10.49 4.48 -1.60
CA GLY A 303 -9.70 3.26 -1.40
C GLY A 303 -9.98 2.52 -0.08
N ASN A 304 -10.96 2.97 0.71
CA ASN A 304 -11.35 2.28 1.94
C ASN A 304 -12.11 0.98 1.61
N PRO A 305 -11.63 -0.19 2.01
CA PRO A 305 -12.29 -1.45 1.68
C PRO A 305 -13.65 -1.65 2.39
N THR A 306 -13.97 -0.85 3.41
CA THR A 306 -15.21 -0.99 4.18
C THR A 306 -16.21 0.14 3.95
N ASP A 307 -15.91 1.10 3.08
CA ASP A 307 -16.76 2.25 2.84
C ASP A 307 -17.77 1.98 1.70
N MET A 308 -19.07 1.99 2.02
CA MET A 308 -20.15 1.60 1.11
C MET A 308 -20.87 2.81 0.46
N PHE A 309 -20.20 3.97 0.35
CA PHE A 309 -20.83 5.12 -0.28
C PHE A 309 -21.04 4.93 -1.80
N PRO A 310 -22.04 5.58 -2.42
CA PRO A 310 -22.23 5.58 -3.85
C PRO A 310 -21.12 6.33 -4.57
N TYR A 311 -20.48 5.73 -5.58
CA TYR A 311 -19.35 6.32 -6.29
C TYR A 311 -19.66 7.60 -7.07
N GLN A 312 -20.91 7.78 -7.49
CA GLN A 312 -21.32 8.90 -8.37
C GLN A 312 -21.80 10.15 -7.62
N GLN A 313 -21.70 10.18 -6.30
CA GLN A 313 -22.07 11.37 -5.52
C GLN A 313 -20.92 12.39 -5.50
N PRO A 314 -21.24 13.72 -5.43
CA PRO A 314 -20.22 14.77 -5.46
C PRO A 314 -19.58 15.04 -4.10
N HIS A 315 -19.42 14.04 -3.27
CA HIS A 315 -18.74 14.12 -1.98
C HIS A 315 -18.12 12.77 -1.59
N CYS A 316 -17.07 12.80 -0.79
CA CYS A 316 -16.37 11.61 -0.33
C CYS A 316 -15.62 11.92 0.97
N ARG A 317 -15.63 10.99 1.92
CA ARG A 317 -14.75 11.04 3.08
C ARG A 317 -13.37 10.55 2.68
N CYS A 318 -12.31 11.29 3.01
CA CYS A 318 -10.95 10.80 2.77
C CYS A 318 -10.62 9.58 3.63
N PHE A 319 -9.88 8.64 3.05
CA PHE A 319 -9.32 7.50 3.77
C PHE A 319 -7.80 7.61 3.79
N ARG A 320 -7.23 7.65 5.02
CA ARG A 320 -5.80 7.85 5.20
C ARG A 320 -5.27 9.08 4.45
N GLY A 321 -5.99 10.18 4.60
CA GLY A 321 -5.65 11.46 4.01
C GLY A 321 -5.90 11.61 2.52
N LYS A 322 -6.45 10.60 1.83
CA LYS A 322 -6.56 10.57 0.37
C LYS A 322 -7.96 10.25 -0.13
N CYS A 323 -8.28 10.78 -1.29
CA CYS A 323 -9.37 10.30 -2.17
C CYS A 323 -9.04 10.62 -3.63
N VAL A 324 -9.87 10.13 -4.54
CA VAL A 324 -9.73 10.31 -5.99
C VAL A 324 -11.04 10.81 -6.56
N VAL A 325 -10.95 11.75 -7.51
CA VAL A 325 -12.06 12.22 -8.33
C VAL A 325 -11.77 11.87 -9.78
N LEU A 326 -12.77 11.31 -10.46
CA LEU A 326 -12.71 10.99 -11.88
C LEU A 326 -13.63 11.95 -12.64
N LEU A 327 -13.07 12.65 -13.64
CA LEU A 327 -13.79 13.55 -14.50
C LEU A 327 -13.68 13.11 -15.96
N GLN A 328 -14.59 13.61 -16.79
CA GLN A 328 -14.56 13.47 -18.25
C GLN A 328 -14.98 14.78 -18.90
N SER A 329 -14.50 15.05 -20.13
CA SER A 329 -14.91 16.21 -20.89
C SER A 329 -16.29 16.01 -21.52
N ASP A 330 -17.03 17.10 -21.65
CA ASP A 330 -18.20 17.19 -22.51
C ASP A 330 -17.82 17.57 -23.97
N GLU A 331 -18.79 17.70 -24.83
CA GLU A 331 -18.59 18.03 -26.26
C GLU A 331 -18.09 19.48 -26.49
N GLU A 332 -18.28 20.35 -25.51
CA GLU A 332 -17.93 21.77 -25.64
C GLU A 332 -16.45 21.99 -25.27
N LYS A 333 -15.82 22.96 -25.94
CA LYS A 333 -14.46 23.44 -25.62
C LYS A 333 -14.51 24.55 -24.58
N GLY A 334 -13.47 24.63 -23.77
CA GLY A 334 -13.38 25.70 -22.79
C GLY A 334 -12.60 25.29 -21.54
N LYS A 335 -12.71 26.10 -20.50
CA LYS A 335 -12.09 25.80 -19.20
C LYS A 335 -13.10 25.16 -18.27
N GLY A 336 -12.82 23.91 -17.90
CA GLY A 336 -13.52 23.23 -16.82
C GLY A 336 -12.81 23.42 -15.48
N THR A 337 -13.57 23.46 -14.41
CA THR A 337 -13.03 23.67 -13.07
C THR A 337 -13.59 22.65 -12.10
N LEU A 338 -12.70 21.96 -11.38
CA LEU A 338 -13.04 21.22 -10.16
C LEU A 338 -12.76 22.11 -8.95
N THR A 339 -13.79 22.38 -8.14
CA THR A 339 -13.66 23.03 -6.84
C THR A 339 -13.80 21.99 -5.75
N VAL A 340 -12.84 21.95 -4.82
CA VAL A 340 -12.82 21.03 -3.69
C VAL A 340 -12.97 21.82 -2.39
N GLN A 341 -13.95 21.44 -1.58
CA GLN A 341 -14.27 22.04 -0.30
C GLN A 341 -14.32 20.98 0.80
N GLY A 342 -13.97 21.35 2.00
CA GLY A 342 -14.09 20.50 3.19
C GLY A 342 -14.22 21.34 4.45
N THR A 343 -14.88 20.80 5.48
CA THR A 343 -15.06 21.50 6.75
C THR A 343 -13.71 21.83 7.37
N LYS A 344 -13.47 23.10 7.66
CA LYS A 344 -12.22 23.64 8.23
C LYS A 344 -11.00 23.49 7.31
N LEU A 345 -11.20 23.28 6.02
CA LEU A 345 -10.14 23.25 5.01
C LEU A 345 -10.26 24.48 4.09
N VAL A 346 -9.11 24.96 3.63
CA VAL A 346 -9.07 25.99 2.59
C VAL A 346 -9.52 25.40 1.27
N GLU A 347 -10.52 26.02 0.63
CA GLU A 347 -11.00 25.66 -0.72
C GLU A 347 -9.85 25.64 -1.73
N LYS A 348 -9.85 24.66 -2.62
CA LYS A 348 -8.92 24.57 -3.75
C LYS A 348 -9.66 24.36 -5.07
N LYS A 349 -9.07 24.91 -6.13
CA LYS A 349 -9.58 24.77 -7.50
C LYS A 349 -8.50 24.20 -8.41
N LEU A 350 -8.93 23.35 -9.31
CA LEU A 350 -8.12 22.81 -10.39
C LEU A 350 -8.80 23.14 -11.73
N ILE A 351 -8.04 23.69 -12.66
CA ILE A 351 -8.52 24.02 -14.01
C ILE A 351 -7.99 22.98 -14.98
N ILE A 352 -8.90 22.48 -15.83
CA ILE A 352 -8.62 21.56 -16.94
C ILE A 352 -9.05 22.26 -18.24
N GLU A 353 -8.18 22.27 -19.24
CA GLU A 353 -8.50 22.82 -20.55
C GLU A 353 -9.13 21.73 -21.44
N VAL A 354 -10.33 21.99 -21.92
CA VAL A 354 -11.02 21.15 -22.93
C VAL A 354 -10.82 21.78 -24.30
N ILE A 355 -10.04 21.12 -25.18
CA ILE A 355 -9.54 21.63 -26.46
C ILE A 355 -10.18 20.94 -27.68
#